data_216d4df8d5b16247d8a4790140a63278
#
_entry.id   216d4df8d5b16247d8a4790140a63278
#
_cell.length_a   1.000
_cell.length_b   1.000
_cell.length_c   1.000
_cell.angle_alpha   90.00
_cell.angle_beta   90.00
_cell.angle_gamma   90.00
#
_symmetry.space_group_name_H-M   'P 1'
#
loop_
_entity.id
_entity.type
_entity.pdbx_description
1 polymer ?
#
loop_
_entity_poly.entity_id
_entity_poly.type
_entity_poly.pdbx_seq_one_letter_code
_entity_poly.pdbx_strand_id
1 'polypeptide(L)'
;MKAIKVAVPAIKNRSRIHYDKGRQWSEIEHLILEALSHKEYTVTEFENDAHIPKSVVIECLARLMRAGWIEITKTHPSIKFSATIVGRAAADRVDLPSSVRRLNKNINFIIDEISGSTFKNHEIQFYDHGRMKNNAGIIRLKTPDSTPQYDQEILASIFLQDDEKIVGLDSVVSRPFSGYAVFTVINGKIENQPSSMSKELENCIVTAAKTSDLKIENSEEPYMVDSSYSPPTDSVKSFEVNFTSSDVLLGASNHKNFLKSVFKNASSKIFIHSTFIRYECIKELIPEIKISAARGVKLFIYWGQEEGPDCSTLTALSETRKLLETEELTDSVYISSRSTGSHSKIIISDSGEGGAFVSAIGSCNWLSSPFRSFEATALIKDAEANKHLISLFIKLIGQNYWDININELLIISSTLSEAEPNKTTDSTLSFIIGSQHAGLILKIRDSVKTDLLITSNKLSAASQPTIISPITAALDNDPTININLLYGMTSGGFSKKEGVQMGNKLSNIGLSLTPVNRPGLHAKIIAWDFDNLAITSLNWLSTTEIHEDSLHEIGVLIESKRIGEYTRDIILNYQDSLK
;
A
#
# COMPACT_ATOMS: atom_id res chain seq x y z
N MET A 1 -12.10 16.51 36.07
CA MET A 1 -12.41 17.42 34.94
C MET A 1 -13.30 16.67 33.98
N LYS A 2 -14.45 17.21 33.58
CA LYS A 2 -15.40 16.49 32.71
C LYS A 2 -14.92 16.63 31.24
N ALA A 3 -14.50 15.54 30.61
CA ALA A 3 -14.18 15.49 29.21
C ALA A 3 -15.44 15.11 28.41
N ILE A 4 -15.79 15.87 27.40
CA ILE A 4 -16.94 15.64 26.54
C ILE A 4 -16.44 15.34 25.13
N LYS A 5 -16.86 14.22 24.55
CA LYS A 5 -16.52 13.86 23.17
C LYS A 5 -17.62 14.33 22.22
N VAL A 6 -17.21 15.00 21.14
CA VAL A 6 -18.09 15.48 20.08
C VAL A 6 -17.65 14.86 18.76
N ALA A 7 -18.56 14.22 18.07
CA ALA A 7 -18.34 13.61 16.76
C ALA A 7 -18.92 14.49 15.66
N VAL A 8 -18.08 14.89 14.75
CA VAL A 8 -18.37 15.70 13.58
C VAL A 8 -18.45 14.81 12.36
N PRO A 9 -19.52 14.84 11.54
CA PRO A 9 -19.55 14.13 10.27
C PRO A 9 -18.36 14.50 9.41
N ALA A 10 -17.66 13.50 8.87
CA ALA A 10 -16.44 13.73 8.13
C ALA A 10 -16.19 12.65 7.08
N ILE A 11 -15.44 13.00 6.06
CA ILE A 11 -15.05 12.11 4.97
C ILE A 11 -13.53 11.94 5.01
N LYS A 12 -13.08 10.69 5.07
CA LYS A 12 -11.68 10.32 4.93
C LYS A 12 -11.37 10.06 3.46
N ASN A 13 -10.37 10.75 2.94
CA ASN A 13 -9.96 10.68 1.54
C ASN A 13 -8.49 10.30 1.41
N ARG A 14 -8.17 9.70 0.25
CA ARG A 14 -6.80 9.48 -0.20
C ARG A 14 -6.65 10.05 -1.61
N SER A 15 -5.63 10.87 -1.83
CA SER A 15 -5.32 11.44 -3.14
C SER A 15 -3.82 11.39 -3.39
N ARG A 16 -3.42 11.51 -4.65
CA ARG A 16 -2.03 11.66 -5.04
C ARG A 16 -1.80 13.10 -5.48
N ILE A 17 -0.88 13.79 -4.80
CA ILE A 17 -0.43 15.13 -5.18
C ILE A 17 0.76 14.99 -6.12
N HIS A 18 0.70 15.68 -7.26
CA HIS A 18 1.83 15.95 -8.13
C HIS A 18 2.37 17.34 -7.79
N TYR A 19 3.65 17.43 -7.50
CA TYR A 19 4.28 18.68 -7.11
C TYR A 19 5.67 18.79 -7.68
N ASP A 20 6.07 20.03 -7.93
CA ASP A 20 7.41 20.40 -8.30
C ASP A 20 8.18 20.77 -7.03
N LYS A 21 9.31 20.09 -6.78
CA LYS A 21 10.22 20.37 -5.66
C LYS A 21 11.53 20.95 -6.18
N GLY A 22 11.93 22.06 -5.59
CA GLY A 22 13.19 22.73 -5.91
C GLY A 22 13.02 24.22 -6.06
N ARG A 23 14.04 24.87 -6.61
CA ARG A 23 14.06 26.32 -6.75
C ARG A 23 13.08 26.73 -7.85
N GLN A 24 12.04 27.40 -7.47
CA GLN A 24 11.14 28.12 -8.36
C GLN A 24 11.51 29.60 -8.35
N TRP A 25 11.28 30.26 -9.48
CA TRP A 25 11.49 31.69 -9.63
C TRP A 25 10.15 32.40 -9.64
N SER A 26 10.09 33.55 -8.99
CA SER A 26 8.92 34.42 -9.01
C SER A 26 8.98 35.38 -10.19
N GLU A 27 7.83 35.91 -10.58
CA GLU A 27 7.77 37.00 -11.59
C GLU A 27 8.59 38.24 -11.17
N ILE A 28 8.63 38.55 -9.86
CA ILE A 28 9.43 39.66 -9.32
C ILE A 28 10.92 39.43 -9.59
N GLU A 29 11.43 38.20 -9.40
CA GLU A 29 12.83 37.88 -9.70
C GLU A 29 13.11 37.98 -11.18
N HIS A 30 12.17 37.58 -12.05
CA HIS A 30 12.30 37.73 -13.49
C HIS A 30 12.36 39.20 -13.89
N LEU A 31 11.43 40.04 -13.42
CA LEU A 31 11.42 41.47 -13.69
C LEU A 31 12.68 42.20 -13.18
N ILE A 32 13.19 41.83 -11.99
CA ILE A 32 14.46 42.34 -11.47
C ILE A 32 15.63 41.94 -12.37
N LEU A 33 15.67 40.69 -12.83
CA LEU A 33 16.72 40.21 -13.73
C LEU A 33 16.65 40.90 -15.10
N GLU A 34 15.45 41.11 -15.64
CA GLU A 34 15.21 41.83 -16.87
C GLU A 34 15.69 43.29 -16.75
N ALA A 35 15.32 44.00 -15.69
CA ALA A 35 15.80 45.34 -15.42
C ALA A 35 17.33 45.40 -15.34
N LEU A 36 17.97 44.45 -14.66
CA LEU A 36 19.43 44.33 -14.55
C LEU A 36 20.12 43.95 -15.84
N SER A 37 19.39 43.39 -16.81
CA SER A 37 19.94 43.08 -18.15
C SER A 37 20.14 44.32 -18.99
N HIS A 38 19.37 45.37 -18.72
CA HIS A 38 19.40 46.65 -19.45
C HIS A 38 20.25 47.72 -18.74
N LYS A 39 20.28 47.76 -17.41
CA LYS A 39 20.95 48.84 -16.63
C LYS A 39 21.42 48.31 -15.28
N GLU A 40 22.47 48.90 -14.76
CA GLU A 40 22.92 48.65 -13.38
C GLU A 40 21.99 49.35 -12.37
N TYR A 41 21.63 48.61 -11.30
CA TYR A 41 20.79 49.14 -10.23
C TYR A 41 21.43 48.94 -8.86
N THR A 42 21.14 49.87 -7.95
CA THR A 42 21.31 49.70 -6.50
C THR A 42 20.02 49.19 -5.88
N VAL A 43 20.08 48.63 -4.66
CA VAL A 43 18.89 48.22 -3.91
C VAL A 43 17.91 49.39 -3.71
N THR A 44 18.43 50.59 -3.44
CA THR A 44 17.62 51.81 -3.20
C THR A 44 16.93 52.28 -4.49
N GLU A 45 17.57 52.16 -5.65
CA GLU A 45 16.93 52.48 -6.93
C GLU A 45 15.76 51.55 -7.21
N PHE A 46 15.88 50.20 -6.96
CA PHE A 46 14.75 49.29 -7.09
C PHE A 46 13.61 49.59 -6.11
N GLU A 47 13.94 49.93 -4.84
CA GLU A 47 12.94 50.31 -3.85
C GLU A 47 12.14 51.55 -4.31
N ASN A 48 12.81 52.56 -4.86
CA ASN A 48 12.18 53.79 -5.30
C ASN A 48 11.43 53.65 -6.63
N ASP A 49 12.01 52.95 -7.62
CA ASP A 49 11.46 52.85 -8.98
C ASP A 49 10.31 51.85 -9.05
N ALA A 50 10.44 50.72 -8.35
CA ALA A 50 9.45 49.63 -8.40
C ALA A 50 8.51 49.60 -7.19
N HIS A 51 8.73 50.42 -6.17
CA HIS A 51 7.98 50.43 -4.91
C HIS A 51 7.96 49.05 -4.19
N ILE A 52 9.03 48.28 -4.36
CA ILE A 52 9.20 46.96 -3.72
C ILE A 52 9.95 47.16 -2.40
N PRO A 53 9.50 46.56 -1.28
CA PRO A 53 10.20 46.64 -0.01
C PRO A 53 11.66 46.19 -0.13
N LYS A 54 12.57 46.94 0.48
CA LYS A 54 14.02 46.71 0.43
C LYS A 54 14.42 45.28 0.79
N SER A 55 13.75 44.67 1.76
CA SER A 55 13.99 43.29 2.18
C SER A 55 13.73 42.28 1.05
N VAL A 56 12.65 42.49 0.28
CA VAL A 56 12.29 41.62 -0.86
C VAL A 56 13.31 41.78 -1.99
N VAL A 57 13.71 43.01 -2.31
CA VAL A 57 14.76 43.28 -3.32
C VAL A 57 16.06 42.57 -2.96
N ILE A 58 16.51 42.70 -1.70
CA ILE A 58 17.73 42.06 -1.22
C ILE A 58 17.64 40.53 -1.36
N GLU A 59 16.51 39.95 -1.00
CA GLU A 59 16.32 38.50 -1.12
C GLU A 59 16.35 38.02 -2.57
N CYS A 60 15.65 38.70 -3.47
CA CYS A 60 15.67 38.41 -4.90
C CYS A 60 17.09 38.55 -5.48
N LEU A 61 17.80 39.61 -5.18
CA LEU A 61 19.19 39.80 -5.62
C LEU A 61 20.12 38.70 -5.08
N ALA A 62 19.99 38.32 -3.80
CA ALA A 62 20.79 37.26 -3.21
C ALA A 62 20.52 35.89 -3.90
N ARG A 63 19.26 35.63 -4.27
CA ARG A 63 18.89 34.40 -4.98
C ARG A 63 19.42 34.39 -6.41
N LEU A 64 19.25 35.49 -7.16
CA LEU A 64 19.76 35.63 -8.53
C LEU A 64 21.29 35.57 -8.56
N MET A 65 21.98 36.14 -7.56
CA MET A 65 23.44 36.05 -7.42
C MET A 65 23.91 34.63 -7.14
N ARG A 66 23.22 33.90 -6.27
CA ARG A 66 23.51 32.45 -6.04
C ARG A 66 23.31 31.61 -7.28
N ALA A 67 22.43 32.03 -8.19
CA ALA A 67 22.24 31.37 -9.48
C ALA A 67 23.33 31.74 -10.52
N GLY A 68 24.18 32.72 -10.20
CA GLY A 68 25.22 33.21 -11.12
C GLY A 68 24.67 34.08 -12.26
N TRP A 69 23.43 34.61 -12.11
CA TRP A 69 22.79 35.42 -13.15
C TRP A 69 23.01 36.91 -12.99
N ILE A 70 23.40 37.36 -11.78
CA ILE A 70 23.80 38.72 -11.52
C ILE A 70 25.12 38.78 -10.76
N GLU A 71 25.81 39.90 -10.91
CA GLU A 71 27.09 40.18 -10.27
C GLU A 71 27.11 41.60 -9.69
N ILE A 72 28.03 41.84 -8.76
CA ILE A 72 28.30 43.17 -8.23
C ILE A 72 29.30 43.86 -9.14
N THR A 73 28.90 45.00 -9.73
CA THR A 73 29.77 45.76 -10.67
C THR A 73 30.48 46.90 -10.00
N LYS A 74 29.93 47.46 -8.92
CA LYS A 74 30.50 48.61 -8.21
C LYS A 74 30.25 48.51 -6.70
N THR A 75 31.28 48.82 -5.91
CA THR A 75 31.20 48.73 -4.44
C THR A 75 31.28 50.08 -3.74
N HIS A 76 31.73 51.16 -4.43
CA HIS A 76 31.80 52.52 -3.89
C HIS A 76 31.30 53.54 -4.92
N PRO A 77 30.53 54.56 -4.51
CA PRO A 77 30.02 54.83 -3.16
C PRO A 77 28.81 53.96 -2.77
N SER A 78 28.24 53.23 -3.70
CA SER A 78 27.09 52.34 -3.48
C SER A 78 27.28 51.00 -4.25
N ILE A 79 26.76 49.92 -3.67
CA ILE A 79 26.77 48.60 -4.31
C ILE A 79 25.80 48.62 -5.49
N LYS A 80 26.30 48.35 -6.69
CA LYS A 80 25.51 48.18 -7.91
C LYS A 80 25.55 46.75 -8.40
N PHE A 81 24.45 46.29 -8.95
CA PHE A 81 24.24 44.99 -9.50
C PHE A 81 23.97 45.10 -11.01
N SER A 82 24.45 44.11 -11.76
CA SER A 82 24.12 43.94 -13.18
C SER A 82 23.95 42.47 -13.54
N ALA A 83 23.26 42.18 -14.65
CA ALA A 83 23.14 40.83 -15.13
C ALA A 83 24.44 40.35 -15.80
N THR A 84 24.86 39.12 -15.48
CA THR A 84 25.93 38.43 -16.17
C THR A 84 25.51 38.05 -17.60
N ILE A 85 26.44 37.57 -18.44
CA ILE A 85 26.10 37.05 -19.78
C ILE A 85 25.04 35.98 -19.70
N VAL A 86 25.16 35.05 -18.72
CA VAL A 86 24.17 33.95 -18.50
C VAL A 86 22.84 34.53 -18.00
N GLY A 87 22.88 35.54 -17.15
CA GLY A 87 21.70 36.21 -16.65
C GLY A 87 20.90 36.93 -17.74
N ARG A 88 21.57 37.64 -18.65
CA ARG A 88 20.93 38.27 -19.82
C ARG A 88 20.24 37.23 -20.69
N ALA A 89 20.91 36.13 -21.02
CA ALA A 89 20.31 35.04 -21.77
C ALA A 89 19.15 34.35 -21.05
N ALA A 90 19.10 34.39 -19.71
CA ALA A 90 17.96 33.92 -18.92
C ALA A 90 16.81 34.92 -18.91
N ALA A 91 17.08 36.21 -18.83
CA ALA A 91 16.07 37.29 -18.84
C ALA A 91 15.24 37.32 -20.13
N ASP A 92 15.86 36.96 -21.27
CA ASP A 92 15.19 36.94 -22.58
C ASP A 92 14.18 35.77 -22.73
N ARG A 93 14.05 34.86 -21.76
CA ARG A 93 13.11 33.75 -21.81
C ARG A 93 11.74 34.15 -21.29
N VAL A 94 10.70 33.47 -21.76
CA VAL A 94 9.33 33.67 -21.25
C VAL A 94 9.24 33.34 -19.76
N ASP A 95 9.96 32.28 -19.33
CA ASP A 95 10.06 31.86 -17.93
C ASP A 95 11.52 31.60 -17.55
N LEU A 96 11.89 31.95 -16.32
CA LEU A 96 13.22 31.64 -15.81
C LEU A 96 13.40 30.13 -15.66
N PRO A 97 14.56 29.58 -16.08
CA PRO A 97 14.83 28.15 -16.01
C PRO A 97 14.86 27.67 -14.56
N SER A 98 13.79 27.06 -14.14
CA SER A 98 13.67 26.50 -12.79
C SER A 98 14.39 25.16 -12.67
N SER A 99 15.13 24.96 -11.58
CA SER A 99 15.72 23.67 -11.22
C SER A 99 14.76 22.90 -10.33
N VAL A 100 13.67 22.42 -10.91
CA VAL A 100 12.64 21.66 -10.20
C VAL A 100 12.60 20.21 -10.66
N ARG A 101 12.32 19.32 -9.72
CA ARG A 101 12.02 17.91 -10.01
C ARG A 101 10.53 17.68 -9.79
N ARG A 102 9.85 17.10 -10.77
CA ARG A 102 8.47 16.68 -10.63
C ARG A 102 8.41 15.40 -9.81
N LEU A 103 7.70 15.45 -8.71
CA LEU A 103 7.51 14.37 -7.76
C LEU A 103 6.01 14.14 -7.52
N ASN A 104 5.68 13.02 -6.90
CA ASN A 104 4.34 12.76 -6.42
C ASN A 104 4.39 12.12 -5.03
N LYS A 105 3.35 12.33 -4.24
CA LYS A 105 3.16 11.67 -2.96
C LYS A 105 1.69 11.37 -2.71
N ASN A 106 1.42 10.23 -2.08
CA ASN A 106 0.08 9.90 -1.62
C ASN A 106 -0.19 10.62 -0.31
N ILE A 107 -1.35 11.24 -0.20
CA ILE A 107 -1.81 11.92 1.01
C ILE A 107 -3.11 11.30 1.51
N ASN A 108 -3.21 11.12 2.82
CA ASN A 108 -4.44 10.72 3.51
C ASN A 108 -4.91 11.91 4.35
N PHE A 109 -6.14 12.31 4.16
CA PHE A 109 -6.71 13.46 4.84
C PHE A 109 -8.17 13.24 5.19
N ILE A 110 -8.64 14.01 6.16
CA ILE A 110 -10.02 14.00 6.64
C ILE A 110 -10.59 15.39 6.40
N ILE A 111 -11.79 15.46 5.83
CA ILE A 111 -12.54 16.70 5.62
C ILE A 111 -13.78 16.63 6.50
N ASP A 112 -14.03 17.62 7.34
CA ASP A 112 -15.31 17.71 8.03
C ASP A 112 -16.41 18.18 7.07
N GLU A 113 -17.61 17.62 7.23
CA GLU A 113 -18.75 17.95 6.37
C GLU A 113 -19.52 19.20 6.81
N ILE A 114 -19.11 19.85 7.92
CA ILE A 114 -19.77 21.05 8.43
C ILE A 114 -19.12 22.31 7.84
N SER A 115 -17.79 22.42 7.95
CA SER A 115 -17.06 23.63 7.54
C SER A 115 -16.12 23.41 6.35
N GLY A 116 -15.85 22.15 5.97
CA GLY A 116 -14.86 21.79 4.96
C GLY A 116 -13.41 21.88 5.44
N SER A 117 -13.18 22.03 6.75
CA SER A 117 -11.81 22.04 7.28
C SER A 117 -11.12 20.71 7.00
N THR A 118 -9.88 20.78 6.55
CA THR A 118 -9.10 19.61 6.13
C THR A 118 -7.98 19.35 7.14
N PHE A 119 -7.78 18.07 7.48
CA PHE A 119 -6.87 17.62 8.52
C PHE A 119 -5.99 16.49 8.02
N LYS A 120 -4.77 16.36 8.56
CA LYS A 120 -3.97 15.15 8.36
C LYS A 120 -4.60 13.99 9.11
N ASN A 121 -4.51 12.80 8.54
CA ASN A 121 -5.14 11.60 9.12
C ASN A 121 -4.69 11.29 10.56
N HIS A 122 -3.47 11.67 10.95
CA HIS A 122 -2.94 11.42 12.30
C HIS A 122 -3.28 12.53 13.32
N GLU A 123 -3.83 13.65 12.88
CA GLU A 123 -4.19 14.78 13.77
C GLU A 123 -5.54 14.57 14.43
N ILE A 124 -6.39 13.69 13.87
CA ILE A 124 -7.78 13.51 14.31
C ILE A 124 -8.11 12.04 14.47
N GLN A 125 -8.85 11.74 15.52
CA GLN A 125 -9.42 10.42 15.75
C GLN A 125 -10.65 10.25 14.85
N PHE A 126 -10.59 9.34 13.88
CA PHE A 126 -11.68 9.07 12.95
C PHE A 126 -12.41 7.77 13.34
N TYR A 127 -13.73 7.82 13.41
CA TYR A 127 -14.60 6.68 13.70
C TYR A 127 -15.52 6.41 12.51
N ASP A 128 -15.58 5.17 12.09
CA ASP A 128 -16.58 4.72 11.14
C ASP A 128 -17.99 4.65 11.78
N HIS A 129 -19.02 4.44 10.95
CA HIS A 129 -20.40 4.33 11.44
C HIS A 129 -20.62 3.16 12.39
N GLY A 130 -19.86 2.05 12.24
CA GLY A 130 -19.93 0.87 13.09
C GLY A 130 -19.39 1.18 14.49
N ARG A 131 -18.21 1.75 14.57
CA ARG A 131 -17.56 2.17 15.82
C ARG A 131 -18.36 3.24 16.56
N MET A 132 -19.02 4.15 15.80
CA MET A 132 -19.90 5.15 16.38
C MET A 132 -21.17 4.60 17.00
N LYS A 133 -21.75 3.51 16.46
CA LYS A 133 -22.94 2.87 17.05
C LYS A 133 -22.69 2.35 18.45
N ASN A 134 -21.49 1.88 18.73
CA ASN A 134 -21.11 1.29 20.00
C ASN A 134 -20.69 2.32 21.08
N ASN A 135 -20.66 3.62 20.74
CA ASN A 135 -20.25 4.71 21.63
C ASN A 135 -21.44 5.65 21.94
N ALA A 136 -22.30 5.25 22.85
CA ALA A 136 -23.51 6.00 23.22
C ALA A 136 -23.24 7.35 23.93
N GLY A 137 -22.04 7.53 24.50
CA GLY A 137 -21.66 8.75 25.24
C GLY A 137 -21.08 9.89 24.39
N ILE A 138 -21.00 9.74 23.06
CA ILE A 138 -20.44 10.75 22.18
C ILE A 138 -21.57 11.59 21.56
N ILE A 139 -21.46 12.91 21.67
CA ILE A 139 -22.42 13.84 21.06
C ILE A 139 -22.19 13.86 19.55
N ARG A 140 -23.22 13.59 18.75
CA ARG A 140 -23.13 13.58 17.29
C ARG A 140 -23.70 14.87 16.72
N LEU A 141 -22.90 15.57 15.92
CA LEU A 141 -23.40 16.68 15.11
C LEU A 141 -24.17 16.11 13.90
N LYS A 142 -25.13 16.89 13.40
CA LYS A 142 -25.89 16.49 12.21
C LYS A 142 -25.06 16.78 10.95
N THR A 143 -25.17 15.88 9.97
CA THR A 143 -24.63 16.12 8.63
C THR A 143 -25.41 17.25 7.97
N PRO A 144 -24.76 18.28 7.40
CA PRO A 144 -25.46 19.33 6.64
C PRO A 144 -26.01 18.78 5.32
N ASP A 145 -26.99 19.49 4.75
CA ASP A 145 -27.63 19.10 3.49
C ASP A 145 -26.72 19.30 2.25
N SER A 146 -25.62 20.01 2.39
CA SER A 146 -24.62 20.26 1.33
C SER A 146 -23.25 19.77 1.74
N THR A 147 -22.59 19.04 0.85
CA THR A 147 -21.20 18.60 1.07
C THR A 147 -20.24 19.73 0.70
N PRO A 148 -19.37 20.23 1.61
CA PRO A 148 -18.40 21.25 1.28
C PRO A 148 -17.39 20.72 0.25
N GLN A 149 -17.03 21.58 -0.71
CA GLN A 149 -15.95 21.28 -1.65
C GLN A 149 -14.61 21.61 -0.99
N TYR A 150 -13.64 20.73 -1.13
CA TYR A 150 -12.27 21.02 -0.69
C TYR A 150 -11.46 21.75 -1.75
N ASP A 151 -10.59 22.65 -1.30
CA ASP A 151 -9.71 23.42 -2.16
C ASP A 151 -8.32 22.76 -2.26
N GLN A 152 -7.76 22.73 -3.48
CA GLN A 152 -6.41 22.24 -3.73
C GLN A 152 -5.33 23.08 -3.03
N GLU A 153 -5.57 24.38 -2.86
CA GLU A 153 -4.65 25.28 -2.16
C GLU A 153 -4.55 24.93 -0.67
N ILE A 154 -5.68 24.56 -0.04
CA ILE A 154 -5.70 24.11 1.34
C ILE A 154 -4.90 22.81 1.50
N LEU A 155 -5.06 21.85 0.58
CA LEU A 155 -4.26 20.63 0.60
C LEU A 155 -2.77 20.91 0.40
N ALA A 156 -2.43 21.84 -0.48
CA ALA A 156 -1.04 22.27 -0.67
C ALA A 156 -0.46 22.84 0.62
N SER A 157 -1.16 23.76 1.29
CA SER A 157 -0.68 24.40 2.53
C SER A 157 -0.48 23.39 3.68
N ILE A 158 -1.25 22.29 3.72
CA ILE A 158 -1.18 21.28 4.77
C ILE A 158 -0.06 20.26 4.50
N PHE A 159 0.14 19.87 3.23
CA PHE A 159 0.97 18.72 2.87
C PHE A 159 2.28 19.05 2.16
N LEU A 160 2.43 20.27 1.60
CA LEU A 160 3.65 20.67 0.90
C LEU A 160 4.58 21.51 1.81
N GLN A 161 5.87 21.50 1.47
CA GLN A 161 6.90 22.32 2.08
C GLN A 161 7.06 23.62 1.29
N ASP A 162 7.78 24.60 1.84
CA ASP A 162 7.98 25.92 1.24
C ASP A 162 8.67 25.86 -0.15
N ASP A 163 9.47 24.82 -0.40
CA ASP A 163 10.15 24.59 -1.69
C ASP A 163 9.36 23.66 -2.64
N GLU A 164 8.11 23.32 -2.28
CA GLU A 164 7.24 22.45 -3.05
C GLU A 164 6.02 23.22 -3.58
N LYS A 165 5.72 23.08 -4.86
CA LYS A 165 4.55 23.69 -5.51
C LYS A 165 3.65 22.64 -6.12
N ILE A 166 2.35 22.70 -5.80
CA ILE A 166 1.37 21.80 -6.41
C ILE A 166 1.27 22.03 -7.92
N VAL A 167 1.25 20.95 -8.67
CA VAL A 167 1.08 20.96 -10.14
C VAL A 167 -0.24 20.31 -10.50
N GLY A 168 -0.69 19.34 -9.71
CA GLY A 168 -1.94 18.65 -9.95
C GLY A 168 -2.31 17.74 -8.80
N LEU A 169 -3.57 17.37 -8.78
CA LEU A 169 -4.14 16.43 -7.84
C LEU A 169 -4.87 15.35 -8.64
N ASP A 170 -4.50 14.09 -8.45
CA ASP A 170 -5.29 13.00 -9.02
C ASP A 170 -6.63 12.96 -8.31
N SER A 171 -7.70 12.83 -9.09
CA SER A 171 -9.03 12.54 -8.55
C SER A 171 -8.91 11.32 -7.62
N VAL A 172 -9.64 11.37 -6.51
CA VAL A 172 -9.63 10.44 -5.39
C VAL A 172 -9.26 9.01 -5.80
N VAL A 173 -8.11 8.55 -5.31
CA VAL A 173 -7.53 7.22 -5.61
C VAL A 173 -8.33 6.08 -4.96
N SER A 174 -9.23 6.41 -4.03
CA SER A 174 -10.15 5.45 -3.38
C SER A 174 -11.52 6.10 -3.17
N ARG A 175 -12.57 5.28 -3.01
CA ARG A 175 -13.88 5.81 -2.63
C ARG A 175 -13.78 6.56 -1.30
N PRO A 176 -14.37 7.77 -1.20
CA PRO A 176 -14.43 8.51 0.06
C PRO A 176 -15.06 7.64 1.14
N PHE A 177 -14.45 7.60 2.31
CA PHE A 177 -14.94 6.82 3.43
C PHE A 177 -15.63 7.75 4.43
N SER A 178 -16.96 7.65 4.52
CA SER A 178 -17.77 8.45 5.44
C SER A 178 -17.69 7.94 6.86
N GLY A 179 -17.63 8.87 7.82
CA GLY A 179 -17.59 8.56 9.24
C GLY A 179 -17.65 9.82 10.09
N TYR A 180 -16.92 9.81 11.19
CA TYR A 180 -16.93 10.92 12.14
C TYR A 180 -15.52 11.26 12.62
N ALA A 181 -15.18 12.54 12.57
CA ALA A 181 -14.02 13.10 13.27
C ALA A 181 -14.41 13.34 14.74
N VAL A 182 -13.69 12.76 15.68
CA VAL A 182 -14.02 12.84 17.12
C VAL A 182 -13.06 13.77 17.82
N PHE A 183 -13.63 14.79 18.49
CA PHE A 183 -12.90 15.79 19.26
C PHE A 183 -13.24 15.69 20.73
N THR A 184 -12.25 15.86 21.59
CA THR A 184 -12.44 15.92 23.04
C THR A 184 -12.46 17.37 23.48
N VAL A 185 -13.48 17.77 24.22
CA VAL A 185 -13.62 19.10 24.81
C VAL A 185 -13.45 19.02 26.33
N ILE A 186 -12.47 19.75 26.87
CA ILE A 186 -12.18 19.83 28.30
C ILE A 186 -12.27 21.29 28.73
N ASN A 187 -13.13 21.59 29.71
CA ASN A 187 -13.33 22.97 30.22
C ASN A 187 -13.67 23.99 29.10
N GLY A 188 -14.43 23.57 28.09
CA GLY A 188 -14.84 24.43 26.98
C GLY A 188 -13.75 24.72 25.93
N LYS A 189 -12.63 23.99 25.95
CA LYS A 189 -11.57 24.04 24.95
C LYS A 189 -11.38 22.67 24.31
N ILE A 190 -11.10 22.65 23.02
CA ILE A 190 -10.79 21.43 22.28
C ILE A 190 -9.37 21.00 22.64
N GLU A 191 -9.22 19.74 23.05
CA GLU A 191 -7.92 19.13 23.31
C GLU A 191 -7.18 18.84 22.00
N ASN A 192 -5.89 19.17 21.93
CA ASN A 192 -5.05 18.98 20.73
C ASN A 192 -5.69 19.55 19.45
N GLN A 193 -6.25 20.76 19.53
CA GLN A 193 -6.90 21.42 18.41
C GLN A 193 -5.95 21.55 17.20
N PRO A 194 -6.31 20.99 16.01
CA PRO A 194 -5.51 21.15 14.80
C PRO A 194 -5.45 22.61 14.35
N SER A 195 -4.29 23.04 13.86
CA SER A 195 -4.09 24.41 13.36
C SER A 195 -4.95 24.76 12.13
N SER A 196 -5.33 23.74 11.35
CA SER A 196 -6.19 23.89 10.16
C SER A 196 -7.69 23.93 10.47
N MET A 197 -8.07 23.86 11.74
CA MET A 197 -9.49 23.92 12.15
C MET A 197 -10.05 25.34 11.97
N SER A 198 -11.19 25.43 11.29
CA SER A 198 -11.90 26.70 11.14
C SER A 198 -12.55 27.16 12.46
N LYS A 199 -12.69 28.46 12.64
CA LYS A 199 -13.41 29.02 13.81
C LYS A 199 -14.89 28.58 13.83
N GLU A 200 -15.49 28.35 12.69
CA GLU A 200 -16.85 27.86 12.57
C GLU A 200 -16.98 26.47 13.18
N LEU A 201 -16.09 25.54 12.80
CA LEU A 201 -16.08 24.18 13.34
C LEU A 201 -15.79 24.20 14.86
N GLU A 202 -14.81 24.98 15.30
CA GLU A 202 -14.50 25.15 16.71
C GLU A 202 -15.75 25.58 17.52
N ASN A 203 -16.46 26.59 17.04
CA ASN A 203 -17.68 27.08 17.68
C ASN A 203 -18.78 26.02 17.71
N CYS A 204 -18.98 25.27 16.63
CA CYS A 204 -19.96 24.18 16.58
C CYS A 204 -19.65 23.10 17.63
N ILE A 205 -18.39 22.67 17.71
CA ILE A 205 -17.96 21.65 18.67
C ILE A 205 -18.13 22.12 20.12
N VAL A 206 -17.64 23.32 20.42
CA VAL A 206 -17.69 23.88 21.79
C VAL A 206 -19.12 24.14 22.22
N THR A 207 -19.99 24.63 21.30
CA THR A 207 -21.40 24.87 21.59
C THR A 207 -22.13 23.55 21.87
N ALA A 208 -21.91 22.51 21.04
CA ALA A 208 -22.48 21.21 21.24
C ALA A 208 -22.06 20.59 22.60
N ALA A 209 -20.79 20.76 22.98
CA ALA A 209 -20.31 20.28 24.27
C ALA A 209 -20.96 21.01 25.45
N LYS A 210 -21.20 22.34 25.32
CA LYS A 210 -21.85 23.16 26.38
C LYS A 210 -23.34 22.88 26.54
N THR A 211 -24.05 22.59 25.45
CA THR A 211 -25.51 22.36 25.45
C THR A 211 -25.89 20.93 25.84
N SER A 212 -24.89 20.06 26.03
CA SER A 212 -25.13 18.68 26.39
C SER A 212 -25.50 18.53 27.87
N ASP A 213 -26.76 18.20 28.14
CA ASP A 213 -27.26 17.78 29.47
C ASP A 213 -26.97 16.31 29.81
N LEU A 214 -26.09 15.63 29.05
CA LEU A 214 -25.73 14.26 29.32
C LEU A 214 -24.94 14.19 30.64
N LYS A 215 -25.61 13.74 31.71
CA LYS A 215 -24.97 13.26 32.94
C LYS A 215 -24.20 12.00 32.56
N ILE A 216 -22.88 12.13 32.42
CA ILE A 216 -22.01 10.97 32.44
C ILE A 216 -21.99 10.52 33.89
N GLU A 217 -22.69 9.43 34.22
CA GLU A 217 -22.51 8.75 35.50
C GLU A 217 -21.04 8.33 35.57
N ASN A 218 -20.38 8.73 36.65
CA ASN A 218 -19.03 8.31 36.99
C ASN A 218 -19.05 6.79 37.24
N SER A 219 -18.73 5.99 36.26
CA SER A 219 -18.20 4.67 36.49
C SER A 219 -16.68 4.82 36.55
N GLU A 220 -16.16 4.81 37.78
CA GLU A 220 -14.76 4.51 38.06
C GLU A 220 -14.54 3.04 37.64
N GLU A 221 -14.25 2.80 36.36
CA GLU A 221 -13.63 1.56 35.98
C GLU A 221 -12.14 1.81 35.73
N PRO A 222 -11.29 0.92 36.29
CA PRO A 222 -9.85 1.01 36.10
C PRO A 222 -9.55 0.93 34.58
N TYR A 223 -8.49 1.61 34.17
CA TYR A 223 -7.92 1.52 32.82
C TYR A 223 -7.69 0.06 32.43
N MET A 224 -8.72 -0.59 31.95
CA MET A 224 -8.57 -1.79 31.17
C MET A 224 -8.12 -1.31 29.80
N VAL A 225 -6.92 -1.68 29.42
CA VAL A 225 -6.51 -1.70 28.01
C VAL A 225 -7.67 -2.36 27.28
N ASP A 226 -8.33 -1.60 26.41
CA ASP A 226 -9.52 -2.08 25.69
C ASP A 226 -9.09 -3.24 24.78
N SER A 227 -9.13 -4.45 25.32
CA SER A 227 -8.88 -5.71 24.64
C SER A 227 -10.10 -6.16 23.83
N SER A 228 -11.11 -5.31 23.70
CA SER A 228 -12.25 -5.54 22.81
C SER A 228 -11.98 -5.07 21.38
N TYR A 229 -10.88 -5.53 20.78
CA TYR A 229 -10.85 -5.71 19.35
C TYR A 229 -11.76 -6.91 19.06
N SER A 230 -13.04 -6.65 18.88
CA SER A 230 -13.89 -7.58 18.16
C SER A 230 -13.46 -7.48 16.71
N PRO A 231 -12.91 -8.55 16.12
CA PRO A 231 -12.64 -8.54 14.69
C PRO A 231 -13.94 -8.14 13.97
N PRO A 232 -13.86 -7.35 12.88
CA PRO A 232 -15.04 -7.02 12.11
C PRO A 232 -15.76 -8.33 11.77
N THR A 233 -17.00 -8.46 12.19
CA THR A 233 -17.87 -9.60 11.92
C THR A 233 -18.44 -9.55 10.50
N ASP A 234 -17.67 -9.13 9.53
CA ASP A 234 -17.84 -9.57 8.17
C ASP A 234 -17.34 -11.00 8.16
N SER A 235 -18.27 -11.94 8.20
CA SER A 235 -17.97 -13.36 8.15
C SER A 235 -17.07 -13.61 6.94
N VAL A 236 -15.81 -13.97 7.21
CA VAL A 236 -14.85 -14.37 6.16
C VAL A 236 -15.57 -15.46 5.36
N LYS A 237 -15.84 -15.17 4.08
CA LYS A 237 -16.54 -16.15 3.23
C LYS A 237 -15.65 -17.37 3.09
N SER A 238 -16.11 -18.49 3.62
CA SER A 238 -15.44 -19.78 3.56
C SER A 238 -16.09 -20.63 2.47
N PHE A 239 -15.27 -21.36 1.73
CA PHE A 239 -15.67 -22.24 0.66
C PHE A 239 -15.33 -23.69 1.07
N GLU A 240 -16.28 -24.58 0.94
CA GLU A 240 -16.01 -26.02 1.02
C GLU A 240 -15.34 -26.46 -0.28
N VAL A 241 -14.13 -26.99 -0.18
CA VAL A 241 -13.31 -27.33 -1.34
C VAL A 241 -12.68 -28.72 -1.20
N ASN A 242 -12.37 -29.34 -2.31
CA ASN A 242 -11.52 -30.53 -2.33
C ASN A 242 -10.05 -30.06 -2.50
N PHE A 243 -9.34 -29.90 -1.38
CA PHE A 243 -7.97 -29.39 -1.36
C PHE A 243 -7.01 -30.41 -0.75
N THR A 244 -5.91 -30.66 -1.44
CA THR A 244 -4.90 -31.63 -1.02
C THR A 244 -3.50 -31.05 -1.04
N SER A 245 -2.53 -31.77 -0.53
CA SER A 245 -1.11 -31.36 -0.57
C SER A 245 -0.58 -31.14 -2.00
N SER A 246 -1.17 -31.78 -3.02
CA SER A 246 -0.82 -31.56 -4.44
C SER A 246 -1.25 -30.17 -4.95
N ASP A 247 -2.13 -29.48 -4.23
CA ASP A 247 -2.59 -28.15 -4.56
C ASP A 247 -1.74 -27.04 -3.91
N VAL A 248 -0.68 -27.43 -3.19
CA VAL A 248 0.33 -26.53 -2.63
C VAL A 248 1.62 -26.63 -3.43
N LEU A 249 1.97 -25.56 -4.14
CA LEU A 249 3.27 -25.47 -4.80
C LEU A 249 4.31 -24.96 -3.81
N LEU A 250 5.35 -25.72 -3.57
CA LEU A 250 6.49 -25.36 -2.71
C LEU A 250 7.79 -25.43 -3.51
N GLY A 251 8.63 -24.41 -3.36
CA GLY A 251 9.96 -24.35 -3.97
C GLY A 251 9.98 -23.86 -5.43
N ALA A 252 11.15 -23.45 -5.87
CA ALA A 252 11.38 -22.76 -7.16
C ALA A 252 11.00 -23.59 -8.40
N SER A 253 11.39 -24.86 -8.42
CA SER A 253 11.17 -25.74 -9.59
C SER A 253 9.69 -26.00 -9.86
N ASN A 254 8.90 -26.22 -8.79
CA ASN A 254 7.45 -26.45 -8.92
C ASN A 254 6.74 -25.20 -9.49
N HIS A 255 7.14 -24.00 -9.06
CA HIS A 255 6.59 -22.76 -9.61
C HIS A 255 6.95 -22.58 -11.08
N LYS A 256 8.20 -22.81 -11.47
CA LYS A 256 8.63 -22.73 -12.88
C LYS A 256 7.86 -23.72 -13.76
N ASN A 257 7.73 -24.96 -13.30
CA ASN A 257 7.00 -26.01 -14.02
C ASN A 257 5.52 -25.68 -14.15
N PHE A 258 4.90 -25.17 -13.08
CA PHE A 258 3.51 -24.75 -13.09
C PHE A 258 3.28 -23.61 -14.08
N LEU A 259 4.10 -22.55 -14.07
CA LEU A 259 3.97 -21.45 -15.02
C LEU A 259 4.05 -21.95 -16.48
N LYS A 260 5.00 -22.85 -16.79
CA LYS A 260 5.11 -23.46 -18.11
C LYS A 260 3.88 -24.31 -18.47
N SER A 261 3.34 -25.06 -17.49
CA SER A 261 2.13 -25.85 -17.71
C SER A 261 0.91 -24.99 -17.98
N VAL A 262 0.79 -23.81 -17.35
CA VAL A 262 -0.27 -22.84 -17.63
C VAL A 262 -0.24 -22.42 -19.11
N PHE A 263 0.91 -22.01 -19.64
CA PHE A 263 1.02 -21.65 -21.06
C PHE A 263 0.77 -22.85 -21.99
N LYS A 264 1.22 -24.02 -21.62
CA LYS A 264 1.04 -25.25 -22.43
C LYS A 264 -0.42 -25.68 -22.51
N ASN A 265 -1.15 -25.60 -21.39
CA ASN A 265 -2.47 -26.23 -21.24
C ASN A 265 -3.64 -25.26 -21.37
N ALA A 266 -3.42 -23.95 -21.23
CA ALA A 266 -4.49 -22.96 -21.38
C ALA A 266 -5.18 -23.08 -22.73
N SER A 267 -6.51 -22.99 -22.73
CA SER A 267 -7.35 -23.15 -23.91
C SER A 267 -7.70 -21.81 -24.54
N SER A 268 -7.93 -20.75 -23.76
CA SER A 268 -8.34 -19.44 -24.25
C SER A 268 -7.73 -18.23 -23.55
N LYS A 269 -7.56 -18.27 -22.22
CA LYS A 269 -7.21 -17.07 -21.45
C LYS A 269 -6.28 -17.35 -20.29
N ILE A 270 -5.30 -16.44 -20.11
CA ILE A 270 -4.37 -16.41 -18.99
C ILE A 270 -4.34 -14.98 -18.44
N PHE A 271 -4.66 -14.79 -17.17
CA PHE A 271 -4.47 -13.53 -16.44
C PHE A 271 -3.34 -13.72 -15.43
N ILE A 272 -2.35 -12.83 -15.44
CA ILE A 272 -1.23 -12.85 -14.50
C ILE A 272 -1.12 -11.49 -13.84
N HIS A 273 -1.19 -11.45 -12.52
CA HIS A 273 -0.77 -10.32 -11.71
C HIS A 273 0.55 -10.64 -11.00
N SER A 274 1.54 -9.79 -11.20
CA SER A 274 2.84 -9.88 -10.55
C SER A 274 3.24 -8.50 -10.05
N THR A 275 3.65 -8.37 -8.79
CA THR A 275 4.03 -7.04 -8.25
C THR A 275 5.07 -6.36 -9.13
N PHE A 276 6.09 -7.11 -9.54
CA PHE A 276 7.19 -6.65 -10.39
C PHE A 276 7.21 -7.38 -11.72
N ILE A 277 7.66 -6.69 -12.76
CA ILE A 277 7.96 -7.26 -14.07
C ILE A 277 9.43 -7.01 -14.39
N ARG A 278 10.10 -8.04 -14.94
CA ARG A 278 11.47 -7.95 -15.44
C ARG A 278 11.50 -8.38 -16.89
N TYR A 279 12.14 -7.59 -17.72
CA TYR A 279 12.28 -7.83 -19.17
C TYR A 279 12.87 -9.22 -19.46
N GLU A 280 13.95 -9.60 -18.76
CA GLU A 280 14.61 -10.89 -18.96
C GLU A 280 13.69 -12.08 -18.68
N CYS A 281 12.83 -11.96 -17.66
CA CYS A 281 11.88 -13.01 -17.32
C CYS A 281 10.79 -13.17 -18.42
N ILE A 282 10.30 -12.06 -18.96
CA ILE A 282 9.36 -12.12 -20.10
C ILE A 282 10.04 -12.67 -21.34
N LYS A 283 11.27 -12.24 -21.63
CA LYS A 283 12.06 -12.73 -22.77
C LYS A 283 12.27 -14.25 -22.70
N GLU A 284 12.53 -14.80 -21.54
CA GLU A 284 12.62 -16.25 -21.33
C GLU A 284 11.30 -16.99 -21.58
N LEU A 285 10.15 -16.32 -21.40
CA LEU A 285 8.82 -16.88 -21.61
C LEU A 285 8.28 -16.73 -23.05
N ILE A 286 8.96 -16.00 -23.92
CA ILE A 286 8.50 -15.80 -25.31
C ILE A 286 8.19 -17.11 -26.05
N PRO A 287 8.99 -18.18 -25.94
CA PRO A 287 8.66 -19.46 -26.61
C PRO A 287 7.32 -20.02 -26.15
N GLU A 288 7.05 -20.04 -24.84
CA GLU A 288 5.81 -20.51 -24.25
C GLU A 288 4.62 -19.62 -24.63
N ILE A 289 4.82 -18.29 -24.66
CA ILE A 289 3.81 -17.31 -25.08
C ILE A 289 3.45 -17.55 -26.56
N LYS A 290 4.43 -17.73 -27.44
CA LYS A 290 4.19 -18.02 -28.86
C LYS A 290 3.38 -19.29 -29.08
N ILE A 291 3.74 -20.36 -28.36
CA ILE A 291 3.02 -21.64 -28.44
C ILE A 291 1.56 -21.48 -28.01
N SER A 292 1.30 -20.72 -26.94
CA SER A 292 -0.07 -20.44 -26.48
C SER A 292 -0.82 -19.51 -27.43
N ALA A 293 -0.19 -18.45 -27.91
CA ALA A 293 -0.77 -17.50 -28.86
C ALA A 293 -1.15 -18.15 -30.20
N ALA A 294 -0.33 -19.11 -30.70
CA ALA A 294 -0.63 -19.88 -31.90
C ALA A 294 -1.92 -20.75 -31.77
N ARG A 295 -2.35 -21.06 -30.53
CA ARG A 295 -3.64 -21.71 -30.24
C ARG A 295 -4.79 -20.72 -30.02
N GLY A 296 -4.52 -19.42 -30.14
CA GLY A 296 -5.52 -18.37 -29.92
C GLY A 296 -5.66 -17.94 -28.44
N VAL A 297 -4.77 -18.38 -27.56
CA VAL A 297 -4.80 -18.00 -26.15
C VAL A 297 -4.42 -16.53 -25.98
N LYS A 298 -5.21 -15.79 -25.20
CA LYS A 298 -4.95 -14.38 -24.84
C LYS A 298 -4.30 -14.30 -23.46
N LEU A 299 -3.20 -13.55 -23.36
CA LEU A 299 -2.47 -13.29 -22.14
C LEU A 299 -2.73 -11.86 -21.66
N PHE A 300 -3.17 -11.71 -20.41
CA PHE A 300 -3.43 -10.42 -19.76
C PHE A 300 -2.47 -10.24 -18.59
N ILE A 301 -1.60 -9.23 -18.67
CA ILE A 301 -0.57 -8.95 -17.67
C ILE A 301 -0.94 -7.69 -16.88
N TYR A 302 -0.98 -7.84 -15.56
CA TYR A 302 -1.16 -6.76 -14.59
C TYR A 302 0.02 -6.71 -13.63
N TRP A 303 0.28 -5.54 -13.06
CA TRP A 303 1.43 -5.32 -12.19
C TRP A 303 1.10 -4.38 -11.04
N GLY A 304 1.92 -4.44 -9.95
CA GLY A 304 1.58 -3.77 -8.70
C GLY A 304 2.68 -2.90 -8.08
N GLN A 305 3.86 -2.78 -8.70
CA GLN A 305 4.90 -1.87 -8.18
C GLN A 305 4.38 -0.43 -8.23
N GLU A 306 4.57 0.34 -7.14
CA GLU A 306 4.20 1.75 -7.13
C GLU A 306 4.87 2.53 -8.27
N GLU A 307 4.08 3.37 -8.94
CA GLU A 307 4.58 4.22 -10.00
C GLU A 307 5.40 5.37 -9.39
N GLY A 308 6.61 5.58 -9.88
CA GLY A 308 7.51 6.62 -9.41
C GLY A 308 8.79 6.66 -10.23
N PRO A 309 9.70 7.61 -9.94
CA PRO A 309 10.96 7.77 -10.69
C PRO A 309 11.83 6.51 -10.70
N ASP A 310 11.76 5.71 -9.62
CA ASP A 310 12.55 4.49 -9.43
C ASP A 310 11.78 3.20 -9.79
N CYS A 311 10.66 3.32 -10.51
CA CYS A 311 9.85 2.17 -10.90
C CYS A 311 10.53 1.36 -12.01
N SER A 312 11.27 0.32 -11.63
CA SER A 312 11.96 -0.58 -12.55
C SER A 312 11.00 -1.32 -13.51
N THR A 313 9.76 -1.53 -13.06
CA THR A 313 8.71 -2.17 -13.88
C THR A 313 8.34 -1.31 -15.09
N LEU A 314 8.27 0.01 -14.98
CA LEU A 314 7.95 0.89 -16.11
C LEU A 314 8.99 0.79 -17.25
N THR A 315 10.27 0.73 -16.90
CA THR A 315 11.35 0.50 -17.87
C THR A 315 11.21 -0.87 -18.54
N ALA A 316 11.03 -1.92 -17.73
CA ALA A 316 10.83 -3.28 -18.23
C ALA A 316 9.59 -3.41 -19.15
N LEU A 317 8.49 -2.68 -18.85
CA LEU A 317 7.29 -2.66 -19.69
C LEU A 317 7.55 -2.03 -21.04
N SER A 318 8.32 -0.93 -21.11
CA SER A 318 8.68 -0.30 -22.38
C SER A 318 9.49 -1.25 -23.28
N GLU A 319 10.47 -1.94 -22.71
CA GLU A 319 11.27 -2.94 -23.42
C GLU A 319 10.43 -4.16 -23.81
N THR A 320 9.55 -4.62 -22.93
CA THR A 320 8.65 -5.76 -23.21
C THR A 320 7.70 -5.47 -24.36
N ARG A 321 7.11 -4.25 -24.45
CA ARG A 321 6.22 -3.89 -25.54
C ARG A 321 6.95 -3.92 -26.89
N LYS A 322 8.17 -3.39 -26.96
CA LYS A 322 9.01 -3.48 -28.17
C LYS A 322 9.34 -4.94 -28.56
N LEU A 323 9.60 -5.78 -27.55
CA LEU A 323 9.81 -7.20 -27.80
C LEU A 323 8.56 -7.87 -28.39
N LEU A 324 7.38 -7.61 -27.80
CA LEU A 324 6.11 -8.16 -28.31
C LEU A 324 5.77 -7.69 -29.72
N GLU A 325 6.08 -6.44 -30.06
CA GLU A 325 5.98 -5.92 -31.44
C GLU A 325 6.91 -6.69 -32.39
N THR A 326 8.18 -6.87 -32.01
CA THR A 326 9.16 -7.60 -32.81
C THR A 326 8.79 -9.08 -33.02
N GLU A 327 8.15 -9.68 -32.02
CA GLU A 327 7.75 -11.09 -32.01
C GLU A 327 6.31 -11.32 -32.54
N GLU A 328 5.65 -10.26 -33.04
CA GLU A 328 4.27 -10.26 -33.60
C GLU A 328 3.22 -10.80 -32.58
N LEU A 329 3.35 -10.44 -31.29
CA LEU A 329 2.50 -10.92 -30.19
C LEU A 329 1.54 -9.86 -29.64
N THR A 330 1.50 -8.66 -30.19
CA THR A 330 0.69 -7.53 -29.71
C THR A 330 -0.81 -7.83 -29.66
N ASP A 331 -1.32 -8.64 -30.60
CA ASP A 331 -2.72 -9.04 -30.61
C ASP A 331 -3.08 -10.13 -29.59
N SER A 332 -2.09 -10.84 -29.09
CA SER A 332 -2.27 -11.95 -28.16
C SER A 332 -1.92 -11.60 -26.70
N VAL A 333 -1.15 -10.53 -26.47
CA VAL A 333 -0.66 -10.15 -25.16
C VAL A 333 -1.08 -8.72 -24.82
N TYR A 334 -1.93 -8.58 -23.82
CA TYR A 334 -2.27 -7.30 -23.21
C TYR A 334 -1.40 -7.04 -21.98
N ILE A 335 -0.87 -5.83 -21.85
CA ILE A 335 -0.15 -5.38 -20.64
C ILE A 335 -0.80 -4.11 -20.14
N SER A 336 -1.26 -4.13 -18.89
CA SER A 336 -1.84 -2.95 -18.23
C SER A 336 -0.87 -1.77 -18.28
N SER A 337 -1.39 -0.60 -18.65
CA SER A 337 -0.60 0.64 -18.71
C SER A 337 -0.36 1.25 -17.31
N ARG A 338 -1.13 0.83 -16.31
CA ARG A 338 -1.10 1.37 -14.95
C ARG A 338 -0.86 0.29 -13.92
N SER A 339 -0.22 0.68 -12.84
CA SER A 339 -0.06 -0.15 -11.66
C SER A 339 -1.38 -0.30 -10.90
N THR A 340 -1.62 -1.49 -10.36
CA THR A 340 -2.71 -1.74 -9.40
C THR A 340 -2.35 -1.26 -7.98
N GLY A 341 -1.07 -1.00 -7.69
CA GLY A 341 -0.55 -0.71 -6.35
C GLY A 341 -0.56 -1.92 -5.42
N SER A 342 -0.90 -3.13 -5.91
CA SER A 342 -1.01 -4.34 -5.07
C SER A 342 0.26 -5.18 -5.09
N HIS A 343 0.57 -5.73 -3.93
CA HIS A 343 1.67 -6.70 -3.77
C HIS A 343 1.22 -8.16 -3.95
N SER A 344 -0.02 -8.40 -4.37
CA SER A 344 -0.55 -9.73 -4.66
C SER A 344 0.12 -10.39 -5.87
N LYS A 345 0.11 -11.72 -5.93
CA LYS A 345 0.67 -12.53 -7.01
C LYS A 345 -0.33 -13.61 -7.38
N ILE A 346 -0.99 -13.42 -8.53
CA ILE A 346 -2.16 -14.21 -8.93
C ILE A 346 -2.00 -14.67 -10.37
N ILE A 347 -2.36 -15.92 -10.63
CA ILE A 347 -2.65 -16.43 -11.99
C ILE A 347 -4.09 -16.93 -12.00
N ILE A 348 -4.83 -16.61 -13.05
CA ILE A 348 -6.16 -17.17 -13.36
C ILE A 348 -6.10 -17.67 -14.80
N SER A 349 -6.37 -18.95 -15.02
CA SER A 349 -6.30 -19.54 -16.37
C SER A 349 -7.23 -20.74 -16.52
N ASP A 350 -7.66 -21.00 -17.74
CA ASP A 350 -8.39 -22.21 -18.15
C ASP A 350 -7.43 -23.36 -18.50
N SER A 351 -6.37 -23.52 -17.71
CA SER A 351 -5.32 -24.52 -17.91
C SER A 351 -5.54 -25.85 -17.19
N GLY A 352 -6.65 -26.00 -16.48
CA GLY A 352 -7.02 -27.22 -15.77
C GLY A 352 -7.51 -28.32 -16.72
N GLU A 353 -7.77 -29.50 -16.16
CA GLU A 353 -8.27 -30.66 -16.90
C GLU A 353 -9.60 -30.30 -17.60
N GLY A 354 -9.70 -30.66 -18.90
CA GLY A 354 -10.88 -30.31 -19.68
C GLY A 354 -11.14 -28.82 -19.92
N GLY A 355 -10.14 -27.94 -19.71
CA GLY A 355 -10.29 -26.49 -19.81
C GLY A 355 -10.89 -25.84 -18.57
N ALA A 356 -10.90 -26.56 -17.43
CA ALA A 356 -11.34 -25.99 -16.16
C ALA A 356 -10.44 -24.82 -15.71
N PHE A 357 -11.03 -23.85 -15.02
CA PHE A 357 -10.27 -22.76 -14.45
C PHE A 357 -9.45 -23.21 -13.24
N VAL A 358 -8.19 -22.83 -13.24
CA VAL A 358 -7.27 -22.98 -12.12
C VAL A 358 -6.68 -21.61 -11.81
N SER A 359 -6.75 -21.21 -10.56
CA SER A 359 -6.09 -20.02 -10.08
C SER A 359 -4.95 -20.37 -9.14
N ALA A 360 -3.93 -19.51 -9.12
CA ALA A 360 -2.78 -19.63 -8.24
C ALA A 360 -2.61 -18.33 -7.45
N ILE A 361 -2.47 -18.43 -6.13
CA ILE A 361 -2.26 -17.28 -5.24
C ILE A 361 -1.18 -17.59 -4.21
N GLY A 362 -0.22 -16.67 -4.01
CA GLY A 362 0.87 -16.90 -3.08
C GLY A 362 1.98 -15.87 -3.09
N SER A 363 3.22 -16.33 -2.91
CA SER A 363 4.38 -15.46 -2.74
C SER A 363 5.16 -15.18 -4.03
N CYS A 364 4.96 -15.97 -5.10
CA CYS A 364 5.81 -15.94 -6.28
C CYS A 364 5.52 -14.77 -7.22
N ASN A 365 6.50 -13.90 -7.45
CA ASN A 365 6.44 -12.88 -8.48
C ASN A 365 6.65 -13.52 -9.87
N TRP A 366 5.59 -13.99 -10.49
CA TRP A 366 5.59 -14.83 -11.70
C TRP A 366 6.39 -14.25 -12.88
N LEU A 367 6.39 -12.92 -13.05
CA LEU A 367 7.00 -12.23 -14.18
C LEU A 367 8.31 -11.52 -13.82
N SER A 368 8.84 -11.72 -12.60
CA SER A 368 10.13 -11.17 -12.18
C SER A 368 11.00 -12.16 -11.42
N SER A 369 10.47 -13.35 -11.09
CA SER A 369 11.21 -14.37 -10.37
C SER A 369 12.18 -15.10 -11.31
N PRO A 370 13.48 -15.21 -10.92
CA PRO A 370 14.41 -16.12 -11.59
C PRO A 370 14.21 -17.58 -11.18
N PHE A 371 13.19 -17.89 -10.38
CA PHE A 371 12.87 -19.21 -9.82
C PHE A 371 14.05 -19.88 -9.10
N ARG A 372 14.70 -19.12 -8.20
CA ARG A 372 15.83 -19.57 -7.37
C ARG A 372 15.52 -19.57 -5.88
N SER A 373 14.46 -18.86 -5.47
CA SER A 373 14.05 -18.76 -4.08
C SER A 373 13.01 -19.82 -3.74
N PHE A 374 12.92 -20.18 -2.47
CA PHE A 374 11.83 -20.99 -1.96
C PHE A 374 10.55 -20.14 -1.90
N GLU A 375 9.55 -20.52 -2.70
CA GLU A 375 8.26 -19.86 -2.84
C GLU A 375 7.15 -20.82 -2.37
N ALA A 376 5.97 -20.24 -2.08
CA ALA A 376 4.76 -21.00 -1.78
C ALA A 376 3.55 -20.39 -2.49
N THR A 377 2.71 -21.26 -3.05
CA THR A 377 1.48 -20.86 -3.76
C THR A 377 0.42 -21.92 -3.57
N ALA A 378 -0.83 -21.52 -3.34
CA ALA A 378 -2.00 -22.37 -3.34
C ALA A 378 -2.66 -22.37 -4.72
N LEU A 379 -3.06 -23.55 -5.20
CA LEU A 379 -3.84 -23.75 -6.41
C LEU A 379 -5.31 -23.89 -6.06
N ILE A 380 -6.15 -23.08 -6.66
CA ILE A 380 -7.61 -23.06 -6.45
C ILE A 380 -8.27 -23.64 -7.68
N LYS A 381 -8.97 -24.75 -7.51
CA LYS A 381 -9.66 -25.47 -8.59
C LYS A 381 -11.18 -25.43 -8.45
N ASP A 382 -11.67 -25.11 -7.24
CA ASP A 382 -13.11 -25.01 -6.98
C ASP A 382 -13.72 -23.82 -7.70
N ALA A 383 -14.91 -24.00 -8.29
CA ALA A 383 -15.56 -22.98 -9.12
C ALA A 383 -16.03 -21.78 -8.32
N GLU A 384 -16.61 -21.97 -7.13
CA GLU A 384 -17.10 -20.88 -6.29
C GLU A 384 -15.96 -20.07 -5.67
N ALA A 385 -14.88 -20.73 -5.25
CA ALA A 385 -13.67 -20.08 -4.79
C ALA A 385 -13.00 -19.28 -5.93
N ASN A 386 -12.96 -19.83 -7.15
CA ASN A 386 -12.48 -19.12 -8.35
C ASN A 386 -13.36 -17.90 -8.69
N LYS A 387 -14.69 -18.01 -8.66
CA LYS A 387 -15.59 -16.85 -8.85
C LYS A 387 -15.28 -15.74 -7.85
N HIS A 388 -15.06 -16.10 -6.60
CA HIS A 388 -14.72 -15.12 -5.58
C HIS A 388 -13.36 -14.46 -5.84
N LEU A 389 -12.33 -15.25 -6.18
CA LEU A 389 -11.01 -14.70 -6.54
C LEU A 389 -11.10 -13.78 -7.77
N ILE A 390 -11.86 -14.14 -8.78
CA ILE A 390 -12.12 -13.29 -9.95
C ILE A 390 -12.79 -11.98 -9.52
N SER A 391 -13.76 -12.02 -8.60
CA SER A 391 -14.38 -10.81 -8.05
C SER A 391 -13.37 -9.91 -7.33
N LEU A 392 -12.46 -10.50 -6.53
CA LEU A 392 -11.36 -9.77 -5.88
C LEU A 392 -10.40 -9.19 -6.92
N PHE A 393 -10.08 -9.94 -7.97
CA PHE A 393 -9.20 -9.51 -9.04
C PHE A 393 -9.81 -8.37 -9.86
N ILE A 394 -11.11 -8.41 -10.17
CA ILE A 394 -11.85 -7.32 -10.81
C ILE A 394 -11.77 -6.05 -9.94
N LYS A 395 -12.01 -6.18 -8.63
CA LYS A 395 -11.88 -5.05 -7.70
C LYS A 395 -10.44 -4.51 -7.68
N LEU A 396 -9.44 -5.39 -7.72
CA LEU A 396 -8.04 -5.03 -7.74
C LEU A 396 -7.66 -4.20 -8.97
N ILE A 397 -8.00 -4.67 -10.18
CA ILE A 397 -7.67 -3.98 -11.43
C ILE A 397 -8.55 -2.78 -11.70
N GLY A 398 -9.77 -2.75 -11.14
CA GLY A 398 -10.73 -1.64 -11.28
C GLY A 398 -10.58 -0.53 -10.23
N GLN A 399 -9.67 -0.65 -9.27
CA GLN A 399 -9.53 0.33 -8.17
C GLN A 399 -9.17 1.74 -8.64
N ASN A 400 -8.40 1.86 -9.71
CA ASN A 400 -7.84 3.13 -10.17
C ASN A 400 -8.42 3.63 -11.50
N TYR A 401 -9.00 2.74 -12.31
CA TYR A 401 -9.59 3.07 -13.61
C TYR A 401 -10.41 1.87 -14.13
N TRP A 402 -11.35 2.13 -15.05
CA TRP A 402 -12.06 1.05 -15.71
C TRP A 402 -11.15 0.39 -16.75
N ASP A 403 -10.85 -0.90 -16.56
CA ASP A 403 -10.13 -1.71 -17.53
C ASP A 403 -11.13 -2.44 -18.43
N ILE A 404 -11.00 -2.30 -19.76
CA ILE A 404 -11.92 -2.92 -20.73
C ILE A 404 -11.94 -4.46 -20.59
N ASN A 405 -10.84 -5.06 -20.11
CA ASN A 405 -10.72 -6.50 -19.93
C ASN A 405 -11.48 -7.03 -18.70
N ILE A 406 -12.06 -6.15 -17.88
CA ILE A 406 -12.98 -6.56 -16.80
C ILE A 406 -14.14 -7.38 -17.39
N ASN A 407 -14.62 -7.06 -18.58
CA ASN A 407 -15.68 -7.80 -19.24
C ASN A 407 -15.29 -9.27 -19.49
N GLU A 408 -14.03 -9.53 -19.83
CA GLU A 408 -13.51 -10.90 -20.00
C GLU A 408 -13.59 -11.71 -18.70
N LEU A 409 -13.25 -11.08 -17.56
CA LEU A 409 -13.34 -11.71 -16.24
C LEU A 409 -14.80 -11.92 -15.80
N LEU A 410 -15.68 -10.99 -16.12
CA LEU A 410 -17.12 -11.14 -15.85
C LEU A 410 -17.73 -12.29 -16.65
N ILE A 411 -17.35 -12.44 -17.93
CA ILE A 411 -17.76 -13.58 -18.78
C ILE A 411 -17.27 -14.90 -18.14
N ILE A 412 -15.99 -14.98 -17.75
CA ILE A 412 -15.46 -16.18 -17.09
C ILE A 412 -16.27 -16.47 -15.82
N SER A 413 -16.47 -15.48 -14.97
CA SER A 413 -17.22 -15.64 -13.73
C SER A 413 -18.64 -16.17 -13.96
N SER A 414 -19.30 -15.74 -15.05
CA SER A 414 -20.65 -16.20 -15.41
C SER A 414 -20.68 -17.62 -15.99
N THR A 415 -19.57 -18.09 -16.57
CA THR A 415 -19.47 -19.44 -17.17
C THR A 415 -19.06 -20.51 -16.16
N LEU A 416 -18.49 -20.12 -15.03
CA LEU A 416 -18.17 -21.06 -13.96
C LEU A 416 -19.48 -21.59 -13.36
N SER A 417 -19.76 -22.86 -13.64
CA SER A 417 -20.95 -23.55 -13.11
C SER A 417 -20.88 -23.69 -11.60
N GLU A 418 -22.02 -23.60 -10.93
CA GLU A 418 -22.12 -23.96 -9.52
C GLU A 418 -21.75 -25.44 -9.34
N ALA A 419 -20.96 -25.74 -8.31
CA ALA A 419 -20.59 -27.11 -8.02
C ALA A 419 -21.84 -27.95 -7.74
N GLU A 420 -21.90 -29.18 -8.28
CA GLU A 420 -22.96 -30.12 -7.93
C GLU A 420 -22.97 -30.37 -6.40
N PRO A 421 -24.13 -30.36 -5.75
CA PRO A 421 -24.27 -30.41 -4.30
C PRO A 421 -23.82 -31.72 -3.61
N ASN A 422 -23.18 -32.62 -4.32
CA ASN A 422 -22.87 -33.99 -3.83
C ASN A 422 -21.38 -34.29 -3.60
N LYS A 423 -20.53 -33.27 -3.45
CA LYS A 423 -19.13 -33.52 -3.04
C LYS A 423 -19.01 -33.52 -1.53
N THR A 424 -18.64 -34.64 -0.93
CA THR A 424 -18.07 -34.68 0.43
C THR A 424 -16.75 -33.93 0.38
N THR A 425 -16.77 -32.70 0.83
CA THR A 425 -15.58 -31.85 0.90
C THR A 425 -15.06 -31.91 2.32
N ASP A 426 -13.79 -32.30 2.47
CA ASP A 426 -13.14 -32.43 3.79
C ASP A 426 -12.26 -31.20 4.13
N SER A 427 -12.34 -30.16 3.31
CA SER A 427 -11.46 -29.00 3.43
C SER A 427 -12.22 -27.70 3.26
N THR A 428 -11.75 -26.65 3.94
CA THR A 428 -12.25 -25.28 3.75
C THR A 428 -11.16 -24.34 3.25
N LEU A 429 -11.54 -23.39 2.40
CA LEU A 429 -10.68 -22.34 1.90
C LEU A 429 -11.34 -20.98 2.15
N SER A 430 -10.60 -20.04 2.72
CA SER A 430 -11.04 -18.67 2.92
C SER A 430 -10.00 -17.70 2.39
N PHE A 431 -10.43 -16.60 1.77
CA PHE A 431 -9.50 -15.54 1.36
C PHE A 431 -9.19 -14.61 2.52
N ILE A 432 -7.94 -14.17 2.61
CA ILE A 432 -7.45 -13.25 3.64
C ILE A 432 -7.06 -11.95 2.95
N ILE A 433 -7.71 -10.85 3.30
CA ILE A 433 -7.44 -9.52 2.75
C ILE A 433 -7.33 -8.49 3.87
N GLY A 434 -6.52 -7.44 3.67
CA GLY A 434 -6.42 -6.32 4.59
C GLY A 434 -6.21 -6.74 6.06
N SER A 435 -7.03 -6.21 6.96
CA SER A 435 -6.97 -6.44 8.41
C SER A 435 -7.20 -7.89 8.85
N GLN A 436 -7.77 -8.73 7.97
CA GLN A 436 -7.95 -10.16 8.26
C GLN A 436 -6.61 -10.89 8.49
N HIS A 437 -5.49 -10.37 7.96
CA HIS A 437 -4.16 -10.89 8.27
C HIS A 437 -3.82 -10.73 9.76
N ALA A 438 -4.14 -9.59 10.37
CA ALA A 438 -3.94 -9.39 11.81
C ALA A 438 -4.90 -10.25 12.64
N GLY A 439 -6.16 -10.34 12.21
CA GLY A 439 -7.15 -11.23 12.83
C GLY A 439 -6.71 -12.69 12.85
N LEU A 440 -6.03 -13.15 11.79
CA LEU A 440 -5.48 -14.50 11.75
C LEU A 440 -4.41 -14.74 12.82
N ILE A 441 -3.52 -13.77 13.06
CA ILE A 441 -2.51 -13.90 14.12
C ILE A 441 -3.16 -14.02 15.50
N LEU A 442 -4.22 -13.26 15.76
CA LEU A 442 -4.98 -13.37 17.00
C LEU A 442 -5.69 -14.74 17.12
N LYS A 443 -6.30 -15.23 16.01
CA LYS A 443 -6.88 -16.58 15.97
C LYS A 443 -5.84 -17.65 16.32
N ILE A 444 -4.63 -17.55 15.74
CA ILE A 444 -3.52 -18.48 16.00
C ILE A 444 -3.08 -18.41 17.45
N ARG A 445 -2.88 -17.21 18.01
CA ARG A 445 -2.55 -17.01 19.43
C ARG A 445 -3.48 -17.79 20.36
N ASP A 446 -4.78 -17.76 20.04
CA ASP A 446 -5.82 -18.33 20.91
C ASP A 446 -6.10 -19.82 20.62
N SER A 447 -5.64 -20.35 19.46
CA SER A 447 -6.02 -21.70 19.00
C SER A 447 -4.87 -22.69 18.79
N VAL A 448 -3.63 -22.23 18.66
CA VAL A 448 -2.46 -23.09 18.43
C VAL A 448 -2.22 -24.02 19.63
N LYS A 449 -1.92 -25.30 19.37
CA LYS A 449 -1.80 -26.34 20.41
C LYS A 449 -0.46 -27.06 20.42
N THR A 450 0.13 -27.31 19.23
CA THR A 450 1.34 -28.15 19.15
C THR A 450 2.48 -27.46 18.43
N ASP A 451 2.26 -26.98 17.22
CA ASP A 451 3.31 -26.48 16.35
C ASP A 451 2.87 -25.23 15.61
N LEU A 452 3.78 -24.27 15.49
CA LEU A 452 3.61 -23.08 14.67
C LEU A 452 4.87 -22.84 13.83
N LEU A 453 4.72 -22.75 12.52
CA LEU A 453 5.75 -22.27 11.60
C LEU A 453 5.28 -20.98 10.93
N ILE A 454 6.09 -19.93 11.01
CA ILE A 454 5.88 -18.70 10.24
C ILE A 454 7.10 -18.46 9.35
N THR A 455 6.87 -18.26 8.06
CA THR A 455 7.93 -17.88 7.12
C THR A 455 7.67 -16.50 6.53
N SER A 456 8.72 -15.73 6.34
CA SER A 456 8.67 -14.39 5.72
C SER A 456 9.94 -14.11 4.93
N ASN A 457 9.83 -13.42 3.80
CA ASN A 457 11.03 -12.97 3.10
C ASN A 457 11.80 -11.93 3.91
N LYS A 458 11.10 -11.03 4.61
CA LYS A 458 11.69 -9.90 5.32
C LYS A 458 11.42 -9.97 6.83
N LEU A 459 12.43 -9.57 7.61
CA LEU A 459 12.33 -9.35 9.05
C LEU A 459 12.67 -7.88 9.36
N SER A 460 11.86 -7.23 10.18
CA SER A 460 12.12 -5.87 10.69
C SER A 460 11.69 -5.74 12.14
N ALA A 461 11.94 -4.57 12.74
CA ALA A 461 11.48 -4.25 14.10
C ALA A 461 9.95 -4.33 14.25
N ALA A 462 9.20 -4.16 13.16
CA ALA A 462 7.74 -4.26 13.14
C ALA A 462 7.23 -5.65 13.55
N SER A 463 8.02 -6.71 13.38
CA SER A 463 7.64 -8.07 13.81
C SER A 463 7.36 -8.17 15.31
N GLN A 464 7.96 -7.31 16.14
CA GLN A 464 7.81 -7.38 17.58
C GLN A 464 6.35 -7.20 18.04
N PRO A 465 5.66 -6.10 17.71
CA PRO A 465 4.26 -5.92 18.11
C PRO A 465 3.28 -6.76 17.29
N THR A 466 3.56 -7.02 16.01
CA THR A 466 2.57 -7.62 15.10
C THR A 466 2.52 -9.15 15.16
N ILE A 467 3.65 -9.80 15.45
CA ILE A 467 3.76 -11.26 15.44
C ILE A 467 4.33 -11.78 16.76
N ILE A 468 5.51 -11.27 17.18
CA ILE A 468 6.26 -11.88 18.28
C ILE A 468 5.49 -11.75 19.60
N SER A 469 4.98 -10.57 19.93
CA SER A 469 4.20 -10.37 21.16
C SER A 469 2.94 -11.24 21.23
N PRO A 470 2.08 -11.33 20.19
CA PRO A 470 0.95 -12.23 20.20
C PRO A 470 1.33 -13.70 20.37
N ILE A 471 2.35 -14.21 19.63
CA ILE A 471 2.74 -15.62 19.73
C ILE A 471 3.48 -15.95 21.03
N THR A 472 4.18 -14.97 21.64
CA THR A 472 4.75 -15.14 22.99
C THR A 472 3.63 -15.34 24.01
N ALA A 473 2.52 -14.64 23.89
CA ALA A 473 1.36 -14.84 24.76
C ALA A 473 0.76 -16.26 24.61
N ALA A 474 0.85 -16.88 23.42
CA ALA A 474 0.47 -18.29 23.26
C ALA A 474 1.41 -19.23 24.03
N LEU A 475 2.74 -18.97 24.00
CA LEU A 475 3.73 -19.72 24.79
C LEU A 475 3.56 -19.54 26.31
N ASP A 476 3.18 -18.34 26.76
CA ASP A 476 2.89 -18.09 28.17
C ASP A 476 1.70 -18.92 28.67
N ASN A 477 0.72 -19.19 27.78
CA ASN A 477 -0.43 -20.03 28.07
C ASN A 477 -0.09 -21.53 28.00
N ASP A 478 0.71 -21.95 27.02
CA ASP A 478 1.16 -23.34 26.86
C ASP A 478 2.63 -23.38 26.39
N PRO A 479 3.59 -23.58 27.31
CA PRO A 479 5.02 -23.62 27.00
C PRO A 479 5.44 -24.85 26.15
N THR A 480 4.55 -25.80 25.88
CA THR A 480 4.86 -26.99 25.08
C THR A 480 4.75 -26.77 23.57
N ILE A 481 4.21 -25.63 23.14
CA ILE A 481 4.06 -25.29 21.74
C ILE A 481 5.44 -25.08 21.10
N ASN A 482 5.70 -25.77 20.00
CA ASN A 482 6.93 -25.64 19.23
C ASN A 482 6.78 -24.52 18.18
N ILE A 483 7.49 -23.41 18.35
CA ILE A 483 7.36 -22.23 17.47
C ILE A 483 8.65 -21.97 16.69
N ASN A 484 8.54 -21.99 15.36
CA ASN A 484 9.61 -21.73 14.41
C ASN A 484 9.29 -20.53 13.52
N LEU A 485 10.12 -19.50 13.57
CA LEU A 485 10.08 -18.33 12.70
C LEU A 485 11.27 -18.36 11.74
N LEU A 486 11.00 -18.31 10.44
CA LEU A 486 12.04 -18.32 9.40
C LEU A 486 11.97 -17.03 8.58
N TYR A 487 13.13 -16.43 8.30
CA TYR A 487 13.18 -15.23 7.47
C TYR A 487 14.32 -15.25 6.45
N GLY A 488 14.10 -14.60 5.28
CA GLY A 488 15.09 -14.53 4.20
C GLY A 488 16.15 -13.44 4.42
N MET A 489 15.71 -12.22 4.75
CA MET A 489 16.60 -11.08 4.93
C MET A 489 16.03 -10.08 5.95
N THR A 490 16.88 -9.18 6.45
CA THR A 490 16.47 -8.04 7.27
C THR A 490 16.10 -6.84 6.40
N SER A 491 15.19 -5.95 6.90
CA SER A 491 14.68 -4.79 6.16
C SER A 491 14.33 -3.62 7.08
N GLY A 492 14.03 -2.45 6.51
CA GLY A 492 13.55 -1.28 7.26
C GLY A 492 14.57 -0.72 8.26
N GLY A 493 15.86 -0.71 7.89
CA GLY A 493 16.94 -0.26 8.80
C GLY A 493 17.36 -1.30 9.85
N PHE A 494 16.68 -2.44 9.93
CA PHE A 494 17.01 -3.53 10.84
C PHE A 494 18.18 -4.35 10.29
N SER A 495 19.30 -4.37 11.02
CA SER A 495 20.54 -5.01 10.57
C SER A 495 20.54 -6.53 10.79
N LYS A 496 21.40 -7.25 10.07
CA LYS A 496 21.58 -8.70 10.31
C LYS A 496 22.01 -9.01 11.75
N LYS A 497 22.83 -8.13 12.36
CA LYS A 497 23.27 -8.28 13.76
C LYS A 497 22.10 -8.19 14.71
N GLU A 498 21.18 -7.26 14.50
CA GLU A 498 19.96 -7.11 15.31
C GLU A 498 19.04 -8.33 15.14
N GLY A 499 18.91 -8.89 13.92
CA GLY A 499 18.19 -10.11 13.68
C GLY A 499 18.73 -11.30 14.47
N VAL A 500 20.05 -11.48 14.52
CA VAL A 500 20.71 -12.52 15.33
C VAL A 500 20.52 -12.27 16.82
N GLN A 501 20.65 -11.02 17.29
CA GLN A 501 20.42 -10.66 18.69
C GLN A 501 18.97 -10.92 19.10
N MET A 502 18.00 -10.63 18.23
CA MET A 502 16.61 -10.94 18.44
C MET A 502 16.39 -12.45 18.55
N GLY A 503 16.99 -13.25 17.63
CA GLY A 503 16.92 -14.71 17.68
C GLY A 503 17.46 -15.28 19.00
N ASN A 504 18.60 -14.78 19.48
CA ASN A 504 19.17 -15.20 20.77
C ASN A 504 18.27 -14.84 21.97
N LYS A 505 17.60 -13.68 21.94
CA LYS A 505 16.64 -13.30 22.98
C LYS A 505 15.41 -14.21 22.98
N LEU A 506 14.88 -14.50 21.79
CA LEU A 506 13.68 -15.30 21.61
C LEU A 506 13.92 -16.78 21.96
N SER A 507 15.14 -17.32 21.72
CA SER A 507 15.48 -18.69 22.10
C SER A 507 15.42 -18.93 23.61
N ASN A 508 15.70 -17.88 24.42
CA ASN A 508 15.60 -17.96 25.89
C ASN A 508 14.17 -18.15 26.40
N ILE A 509 13.17 -17.84 25.58
CA ILE A 509 11.75 -18.01 25.89
C ILE A 509 11.11 -19.16 25.08
N GLY A 510 11.91 -20.02 24.46
CA GLY A 510 11.42 -21.19 23.73
C GLY A 510 10.98 -20.93 22.29
N LEU A 511 11.27 -19.74 21.70
CA LEU A 511 10.88 -19.37 20.36
C LEU A 511 12.12 -19.36 19.42
N SER A 512 12.08 -20.14 18.32
CA SER A 512 13.14 -20.19 17.33
C SER A 512 12.95 -19.12 16.25
N LEU A 513 13.97 -18.26 16.01
CA LEU A 513 14.00 -17.29 14.91
C LEU A 513 15.28 -17.49 14.08
N THR A 514 15.14 -18.02 12.87
CA THR A 514 16.28 -18.48 12.06
C THR A 514 16.32 -17.81 10.66
N PRO A 515 17.49 -17.27 10.23
CA PRO A 515 17.66 -16.80 8.86
C PRO A 515 17.86 -17.96 7.88
N VAL A 516 17.23 -17.89 6.70
CA VAL A 516 17.36 -18.84 5.60
C VAL A 516 17.92 -18.11 4.37
N ASN A 517 19.21 -18.31 4.08
CA ASN A 517 19.91 -17.53 3.07
C ASN A 517 20.13 -18.28 1.74
N ARG A 518 20.15 -19.60 1.74
CA ARG A 518 20.39 -20.43 0.54
C ARG A 518 19.53 -21.68 0.58
N PRO A 519 18.66 -21.86 -0.45
CA PRO A 519 18.22 -20.83 -1.36
C PRO A 519 17.48 -19.74 -0.60
N GLY A 520 17.38 -18.54 -1.17
CA GLY A 520 16.68 -17.42 -0.51
C GLY A 520 15.25 -17.80 -0.19
N LEU A 521 14.79 -17.48 1.01
CA LEU A 521 13.40 -17.70 1.43
C LEU A 521 12.52 -16.53 0.97
N HIS A 522 11.54 -16.80 0.12
CA HIS A 522 10.56 -15.80 -0.31
C HIS A 522 9.12 -16.20 0.02
N ALA A 523 8.91 -17.45 0.44
CA ALA A 523 7.61 -17.95 0.89
C ALA A 523 7.10 -17.17 2.11
N LYS A 524 5.79 -16.94 2.15
CA LYS A 524 5.08 -16.23 3.20
C LYS A 524 3.93 -17.10 3.70
N ILE A 525 4.25 -17.93 4.66
CA ILE A 525 3.40 -19.01 5.15
C ILE A 525 3.19 -18.85 6.65
N ILE A 526 2.01 -19.23 7.11
CA ILE A 526 1.79 -19.66 8.48
C ILE A 526 1.19 -21.06 8.42
N ALA A 527 1.83 -22.03 9.06
CA ALA A 527 1.33 -23.39 9.20
C ALA A 527 1.29 -23.74 10.69
N TRP A 528 0.12 -24.13 11.20
CA TRP A 528 0.00 -24.47 12.62
C TRP A 528 -0.83 -25.74 12.83
N ASP A 529 -0.48 -26.44 13.87
CA ASP A 529 -1.02 -27.76 14.19
C ASP A 529 -0.97 -28.72 13.00
N PHE A 530 -1.91 -29.61 12.86
CA PHE A 530 -1.90 -30.60 11.77
C PHE A 530 -2.53 -30.07 10.47
N ASP A 531 -3.63 -29.30 10.59
CA ASP A 531 -4.60 -29.13 9.52
C ASP A 531 -4.69 -27.69 8.97
N ASN A 532 -3.87 -26.76 9.47
CA ASN A 532 -4.04 -25.34 9.15
C ASN A 532 -2.84 -24.77 8.38
N LEU A 533 -3.14 -24.08 7.28
CA LEU A 533 -2.17 -23.45 6.40
C LEU A 533 -2.68 -22.09 5.88
N ALA A 534 -1.91 -21.05 6.06
CA ALA A 534 -2.13 -19.77 5.38
C ALA A 534 -0.96 -19.46 4.44
N ILE A 535 -1.27 -19.09 3.20
CA ILE A 535 -0.31 -18.64 2.19
C ILE A 535 -0.73 -17.25 1.71
N THR A 536 0.20 -16.29 1.71
CA THR A 536 -0.12 -14.91 1.39
C THR A 536 0.99 -14.22 0.60
N SER A 537 0.69 -13.03 0.10
CA SER A 537 1.70 -12.11 -0.43
C SER A 537 2.36 -11.25 0.67
N LEU A 538 1.77 -11.18 1.88
CA LEU A 538 2.21 -10.36 3.01
C LEU A 538 3.52 -10.87 3.64
N ASN A 539 4.48 -9.98 3.86
CA ASN A 539 5.68 -10.29 4.65
C ASN A 539 5.37 -10.21 6.16
N TRP A 540 4.98 -11.33 6.78
CA TRP A 540 4.54 -11.42 8.17
C TRP A 540 5.47 -10.75 9.19
N LEU A 541 6.78 -10.93 9.03
CA LEU A 541 7.78 -10.45 9.99
C LEU A 541 8.33 -9.03 9.66
N SER A 542 7.68 -8.27 8.78
CA SER A 542 8.15 -6.91 8.46
C SER A 542 7.04 -5.89 8.20
N THR A 543 5.79 -6.27 8.33
CA THR A 543 4.65 -5.39 8.08
C THR A 543 4.34 -4.55 9.32
N THR A 544 4.23 -3.23 9.13
CA THR A 544 3.94 -2.26 10.19
C THR A 544 2.46 -1.92 10.30
N GLU A 545 1.75 -1.89 9.18
CA GLU A 545 0.35 -1.50 9.10
C GLU A 545 -0.40 -2.44 8.15
N ILE A 546 -1.53 -2.93 8.60
CA ILE A 546 -2.47 -3.69 7.80
C ILE A 546 -3.68 -2.80 7.59
N HIS A 547 -3.81 -2.24 6.39
CA HIS A 547 -4.95 -1.37 6.02
C HIS A 547 -6.25 -2.19 5.99
N GLU A 548 -7.30 -1.69 6.63
CA GLU A 548 -8.53 -2.44 6.91
C GLU A 548 -9.20 -3.05 5.67
N ASP A 549 -9.24 -2.41 4.52
CA ASP A 549 -9.95 -2.92 3.31
C ASP A 549 -9.08 -2.98 2.05
N SER A 550 -7.77 -3.11 2.22
CA SER A 550 -6.84 -2.98 1.10
C SER A 550 -6.57 -4.33 0.43
N LEU A 551 -6.82 -4.41 -0.87
CA LEU A 551 -6.35 -5.51 -1.74
C LEU A 551 -4.84 -5.41 -2.03
N HIS A 552 -4.10 -4.63 -1.22
CA HIS A 552 -2.65 -4.51 -1.36
C HIS A 552 -1.95 -5.84 -1.15
N GLU A 553 -2.41 -6.62 -0.15
CA GLU A 553 -1.95 -7.98 0.12
C GLU A 553 -3.14 -8.93 0.14
N ILE A 554 -3.02 -10.06 -0.52
CA ILE A 554 -4.05 -11.09 -0.58
C ILE A 554 -3.43 -12.45 -0.25
N GLY A 555 -4.14 -13.27 0.50
CA GLY A 555 -3.76 -14.62 0.85
C GLY A 555 -4.96 -15.55 0.92
N VAL A 556 -4.69 -16.81 1.26
CA VAL A 556 -5.68 -17.83 1.53
C VAL A 556 -5.37 -18.55 2.83
N LEU A 557 -6.42 -18.85 3.59
CA LEU A 557 -6.42 -19.79 4.71
C LEU A 557 -7.05 -21.09 4.24
N ILE A 558 -6.37 -22.18 4.48
CA ILE A 558 -6.77 -23.54 4.11
C ILE A 558 -6.81 -24.36 5.39
N GLU A 559 -7.96 -24.96 5.67
CA GLU A 559 -8.14 -25.93 6.73
C GLU A 559 -8.40 -27.28 6.06
N SER A 560 -7.40 -28.17 6.03
CA SER A 560 -7.43 -29.45 5.36
C SER A 560 -6.58 -30.48 6.10
N LYS A 561 -6.98 -31.74 6.06
CA LYS A 561 -6.33 -32.83 6.79
C LYS A 561 -4.83 -32.87 6.52
N ARG A 562 -4.03 -32.72 7.56
CA ARG A 562 -2.55 -32.78 7.59
C ARG A 562 -1.83 -31.77 6.69
N ILE A 563 -2.49 -30.72 6.21
CA ILE A 563 -1.88 -29.74 5.29
C ILE A 563 -0.82 -28.88 6.00
N GLY A 564 -1.07 -28.51 7.26
CA GLY A 564 -0.13 -27.78 8.10
C GLY A 564 1.12 -28.58 8.38
N GLU A 565 0.97 -29.84 8.83
CA GLU A 565 2.06 -30.77 9.07
C GLU A 565 2.88 -31.01 7.79
N TYR A 566 2.24 -31.37 6.68
CA TYR A 566 2.90 -31.58 5.39
C TYR A 566 3.76 -30.39 4.97
N THR A 567 3.22 -29.19 5.10
CA THR A 567 3.92 -27.98 4.69
C THR A 567 5.11 -27.68 5.60
N ARG A 568 4.95 -27.82 6.93
CA ARG A 568 6.05 -27.67 7.89
C ARG A 568 7.18 -28.66 7.63
N ASP A 569 6.85 -29.92 7.45
CA ASP A 569 7.85 -30.98 7.23
C ASP A 569 8.71 -30.70 5.99
N ILE A 570 8.09 -30.30 4.88
CA ILE A 570 8.85 -29.95 3.68
C ILE A 570 9.77 -28.76 3.93
N ILE A 571 9.30 -27.71 4.60
CA ILE A 571 10.10 -26.50 4.82
C ILE A 571 11.25 -26.76 5.79
N LEU A 572 11.01 -27.48 6.87
CA LEU A 572 12.02 -27.79 7.87
C LEU A 572 13.06 -28.79 7.33
N ASN A 573 12.63 -29.86 6.63
CA ASN A 573 13.55 -30.79 5.96
C ASN A 573 14.38 -30.11 4.89
N TYR A 574 13.80 -29.16 4.16
CA TYR A 574 14.53 -28.34 3.18
C TYR A 574 15.60 -27.49 3.85
N GLN A 575 15.30 -26.90 5.00
CA GLN A 575 16.26 -26.14 5.80
C GLN A 575 17.43 -27.01 6.31
N ASP A 576 17.15 -28.22 6.77
CA ASP A 576 18.16 -29.14 7.30
C ASP A 576 19.08 -29.72 6.22
N SER A 577 18.58 -29.89 5.00
CA SER A 577 19.39 -30.30 3.84
C SER A 577 20.40 -29.25 3.39
N LEU A 578 20.32 -28.03 3.92
CA LEU A 578 21.15 -26.87 3.59
C LEU A 578 22.17 -26.52 4.68
N LYS A 579 22.09 -27.16 5.87
CA LYS A 579 23.10 -27.08 6.93
C LYS A 579 24.27 -28.00 6.63
#